data_52e984f2e9092cc966c22e81d12247c2
#
_entry.id   52e984f2e9092cc966c22e81d12247c2
#
_cell.length_a   1.000
_cell.length_b   1.000
_cell.length_c   1.000
_cell.angle_alpha   90.00
_cell.angle_beta   90.00
_cell.angle_gamma   90.00
#
_symmetry.space_group_name_H-M   'P 1'
#
loop_
_entity.id
_entity.type
_entity.pdbx_description
1 polymer ?
#
loop_
_entity_poly.entity_id
_entity_poly.type
_entity_poly.pdbx_seq_one_letter_code
_entity_poly.pdbx_strand_id
1 'polypeptide(L)'
;MSAFWLKLTTVLCLSCAARSGPVNSEVVWKDSGEAVTIQCRCSKPDQEFLTLTKGLSEEYHVLYRDGKSEKNTIQEEFKGRLQLNRGFPNVDIFIKNLTSNDTGPYWCEYKKFDQASSKILKMKGTGSILLVVTDRPQQFITDSACDPLENNLVLVFVVICAAMLLGIIMCFFIRIIILKTKTLRTKNKPRKVPTNDVYEDMRGTIRR
;
A
#
# COMPACT_ATOMS: atom_id res chain seq x y z
N MET A 1 32.00 -2.36 -5.66
CA MET A 1 30.62 -2.77 -5.30
C MET A 1 29.86 -2.90 -6.59
N SER A 2 29.35 -4.11 -6.87
CA SER A 2 28.92 -4.50 -8.20
C SER A 2 27.58 -3.84 -8.58
N ALA A 3 27.42 -3.51 -9.85
CA ALA A 3 26.16 -3.05 -10.45
C ALA A 3 24.94 -3.97 -10.16
N PHE A 4 25.22 -5.17 -9.65
CA PHE A 4 24.24 -6.14 -9.19
C PHE A 4 23.43 -5.65 -7.98
N TRP A 5 24.07 -5.02 -6.98
CA TRP A 5 23.38 -4.49 -5.80
C TRP A 5 22.49 -3.30 -6.13
N LEU A 6 22.90 -2.45 -7.08
CA LEU A 6 22.08 -1.32 -7.54
C LEU A 6 20.83 -1.81 -8.27
N LYS A 7 20.94 -2.83 -9.11
CA LYS A 7 19.80 -3.44 -9.79
C LYS A 7 18.86 -4.16 -8.82
N LEU A 8 19.41 -4.82 -7.78
CA LEU A 8 18.62 -5.52 -6.78
C LEU A 8 17.78 -4.54 -5.93
N THR A 9 18.37 -3.41 -5.51
CA THR A 9 17.65 -2.39 -4.74
C THR A 9 16.59 -1.67 -5.56
N THR A 10 16.84 -1.38 -6.85
CA THR A 10 15.82 -0.78 -7.73
C THR A 10 14.65 -1.73 -7.99
N VAL A 11 14.90 -3.02 -8.20
CA VAL A 11 13.84 -4.03 -8.38
C VAL A 11 13.04 -4.22 -7.09
N LEU A 12 13.67 -4.20 -5.92
CA LEU A 12 13.00 -4.31 -4.63
C LEU A 12 12.11 -3.08 -4.34
N CYS A 13 12.57 -1.87 -4.63
CA CYS A 13 11.77 -0.65 -4.49
C CYS A 13 10.58 -0.61 -5.46
N LEU A 14 10.77 -1.04 -6.72
CA LEU A 14 9.69 -1.09 -7.70
C LEU A 14 8.65 -2.16 -7.36
N SER A 15 9.03 -3.28 -6.76
CA SER A 15 8.08 -4.33 -6.35
C SER A 15 7.22 -3.93 -5.13
N CYS A 16 7.70 -3.03 -4.27
CA CYS A 16 6.90 -2.49 -3.17
C CYS A 16 5.84 -1.49 -3.65
N ALA A 17 6.10 -0.73 -4.71
CA ALA A 17 5.16 0.24 -5.26
C ALA A 17 3.98 -0.40 -6.03
N ALA A 18 4.12 -1.66 -6.49
CA ALA A 18 3.14 -2.31 -7.35
C ALA A 18 1.98 -3.00 -6.60
N ARG A 19 1.92 -2.95 -5.26
CA ARG A 19 0.92 -3.70 -4.47
C ARG A 19 -0.20 -2.86 -3.85
N SER A 20 -0.22 -1.57 -4.01
CA SER A 20 -1.34 -0.73 -3.58
C SER A 20 -2.31 -0.50 -4.73
N GLY A 21 -3.02 -1.55 -5.14
CA GLY A 21 -4.28 -1.36 -5.85
C GLY A 21 -5.28 -0.69 -4.90
N PRO A 22 -6.08 0.29 -5.36
CA PRO A 22 -7.10 0.90 -4.52
C PRO A 22 -8.12 -0.17 -4.15
N VAL A 23 -8.00 -0.74 -2.95
CA VAL A 23 -9.13 -1.39 -2.29
C VAL A 23 -10.02 -0.24 -1.85
N ASN A 24 -11.01 0.12 -2.68
CA ASN A 24 -12.05 1.08 -2.34
C ASN A 24 -13.00 0.48 -1.29
N SER A 25 -12.49 0.14 -0.12
CA SER A 25 -13.30 -0.10 1.07
C SER A 25 -13.30 1.19 1.88
N GLU A 26 -14.40 1.92 1.78
CA GLU A 26 -14.61 3.15 2.53
C GLU A 26 -15.01 2.79 3.96
N VAL A 27 -14.34 3.37 4.96
CA VAL A 27 -14.77 3.29 6.36
C VAL A 27 -15.71 4.46 6.63
N VAL A 28 -16.96 4.16 7.00
CA VAL A 28 -18.00 5.15 7.25
C VAL A 28 -18.34 5.15 8.73
N TRP A 29 -18.11 6.28 9.39
CA TRP A 29 -18.46 6.48 10.79
C TRP A 29 -19.82 7.17 10.89
N LYS A 30 -20.71 6.67 11.74
CA LYS A 30 -22.05 7.18 11.97
C LYS A 30 -22.41 7.10 13.43
N ASP A 31 -23.27 8.02 13.88
CA ASP A 31 -23.83 7.93 15.23
C ASP A 31 -25.12 7.11 15.23
N SER A 32 -25.43 6.52 16.38
CA SER A 32 -26.68 5.79 16.60
C SER A 32 -27.88 6.68 16.29
N GLY A 33 -28.87 6.16 15.55
CA GLY A 33 -30.03 6.90 15.05
C GLY A 33 -29.84 7.59 13.70
N GLU A 34 -28.61 7.75 13.21
CA GLU A 34 -28.34 8.31 11.88
C GLU A 34 -28.71 7.36 10.75
N ALA A 35 -28.34 7.73 9.52
CA ALA A 35 -28.54 6.94 8.32
C ALA A 35 -27.29 6.84 7.47
N VAL A 36 -27.20 5.77 6.67
CA VAL A 36 -26.14 5.53 5.71
C VAL A 36 -26.69 5.15 4.36
N THR A 37 -26.00 5.53 3.28
CA THR A 37 -26.31 5.09 1.92
C THR A 37 -25.17 4.25 1.38
N ILE A 38 -25.45 2.98 1.06
CA ILE A 38 -24.50 2.06 0.43
C ILE A 38 -24.78 2.08 -1.07
N GLN A 39 -23.79 2.48 -1.87
CA GLN A 39 -23.95 2.63 -3.32
C GLN A 39 -23.40 1.43 -4.06
N CYS A 40 -24.22 0.37 -4.23
CA CYS A 40 -23.82 -0.79 -5.00
C CYS A 40 -23.79 -0.48 -6.50
N ARG A 41 -22.65 -0.68 -7.13
CA ARG A 41 -22.42 -0.45 -8.55
C ARG A 41 -21.82 -1.68 -9.23
N CYS A 42 -22.24 -1.92 -10.45
CA CYS A 42 -21.73 -3.00 -11.27
C CYS A 42 -21.28 -2.47 -12.64
N SER A 43 -20.08 -2.83 -13.06
CA SER A 43 -19.56 -2.49 -14.39
C SER A 43 -20.16 -3.32 -15.52
N LYS A 44 -20.75 -4.49 -15.19
CA LYS A 44 -21.38 -5.38 -16.16
C LYS A 44 -22.90 -5.26 -16.08
N PRO A 45 -23.58 -4.87 -17.16
CA PRO A 45 -25.03 -4.64 -17.15
C PRO A 45 -25.86 -5.92 -17.15
N ASP A 46 -25.25 -7.07 -17.43
CA ASP A 46 -25.91 -8.35 -17.64
C ASP A 46 -26.14 -9.18 -16.36
N GLN A 47 -26.08 -8.53 -15.21
CA GLN A 47 -26.38 -9.18 -13.93
C GLN A 47 -27.88 -9.39 -13.74
N GLU A 48 -28.28 -10.41 -12.96
CA GLU A 48 -29.68 -10.73 -12.71
C GLU A 48 -30.10 -10.45 -11.26
N PHE A 49 -29.15 -10.58 -10.32
CA PHE A 49 -29.43 -10.43 -8.90
C PHE A 49 -28.38 -9.59 -8.21
N LEU A 50 -28.83 -8.81 -7.20
CA LEU A 50 -27.96 -8.12 -6.25
C LEU A 50 -28.24 -8.68 -4.85
N THR A 51 -27.18 -9.00 -4.14
CA THR A 51 -27.23 -9.37 -2.72
C THR A 51 -26.36 -8.41 -1.93
N LEU A 52 -26.91 -7.77 -0.88
CA LEU A 52 -26.13 -7.07 0.12
C LEU A 52 -25.91 -8.03 1.29
N THR A 53 -24.67 -8.32 1.60
CA THR A 53 -24.28 -9.16 2.74
C THR A 53 -23.53 -8.36 3.77
N LYS A 54 -23.56 -8.79 5.03
CA LYS A 54 -22.85 -8.23 6.16
C LYS A 54 -22.01 -9.31 6.81
N GLY A 55 -20.88 -8.92 7.40
CA GLY A 55 -19.94 -9.81 8.06
C GLY A 55 -18.67 -10.06 7.27
N LEU A 56 -17.63 -10.50 7.96
CA LEU A 56 -16.32 -10.77 7.35
C LEU A 56 -16.35 -11.92 6.35
N SER A 57 -17.17 -12.94 6.62
CA SER A 57 -17.36 -14.12 5.74
C SER A 57 -18.59 -13.98 4.86
N GLU A 58 -19.21 -12.79 4.79
CA GLU A 58 -20.39 -12.52 3.95
C GLU A 58 -21.60 -13.42 4.27
N GLU A 59 -21.66 -13.95 5.50
CA GLU A 59 -22.63 -14.96 5.92
C GLU A 59 -24.05 -14.42 6.17
N TYR A 60 -24.17 -13.11 6.48
CA TYR A 60 -25.42 -12.50 6.83
C TYR A 60 -26.05 -11.72 5.67
N HIS A 61 -27.15 -12.26 5.13
CA HIS A 61 -27.87 -11.63 4.01
C HIS A 61 -28.78 -10.51 4.50
N VAL A 62 -28.49 -9.26 4.17
CA VAL A 62 -29.28 -8.07 4.51
C VAL A 62 -30.40 -7.83 3.51
N LEU A 63 -30.08 -7.94 2.22
CA LEU A 63 -30.98 -7.69 1.10
C LEU A 63 -30.67 -8.64 -0.04
N TYR A 64 -31.75 -9.15 -0.66
CA TYR A 64 -31.70 -9.80 -1.98
C TYR A 64 -32.64 -9.05 -2.92
N ARG A 65 -32.17 -8.66 -4.09
CA ARG A 65 -32.96 -8.00 -5.14
C ARG A 65 -32.83 -8.76 -6.45
N ASP A 66 -34.00 -9.10 -7.03
CA ASP A 66 -34.09 -9.60 -8.39
C ASP A 66 -34.21 -8.42 -9.36
N GLY A 67 -33.28 -8.35 -10.33
CA GLY A 67 -33.23 -7.26 -11.30
C GLY A 67 -34.33 -7.33 -12.37
N LYS A 68 -34.88 -8.51 -12.61
CA LYS A 68 -35.92 -8.71 -13.62
C LYS A 68 -37.33 -8.46 -13.08
N SER A 69 -37.65 -8.99 -11.91
CA SER A 69 -38.98 -8.88 -11.28
C SER A 69 -39.09 -7.68 -10.32
N GLU A 70 -38.00 -6.98 -10.09
CA GLU A 70 -37.86 -5.90 -9.08
C GLU A 70 -38.28 -6.33 -7.66
N LYS A 71 -38.42 -7.64 -7.43
CA LYS A 71 -38.77 -8.18 -6.13
C LYS A 71 -37.58 -8.06 -5.16
N ASN A 72 -37.87 -7.54 -3.97
CA ASN A 72 -36.89 -7.38 -2.92
C ASN A 72 -37.24 -8.29 -1.74
N THR A 73 -36.26 -8.97 -1.21
CA THR A 73 -36.34 -9.69 0.06
C THR A 73 -35.39 -9.02 1.03
N ILE A 74 -35.94 -8.45 2.10
CA ILE A 74 -35.19 -7.73 3.12
C ILE A 74 -35.26 -8.53 4.41
N GLN A 75 -34.10 -8.68 5.08
CA GLN A 75 -34.03 -9.36 6.38
C GLN A 75 -34.86 -8.63 7.43
N GLU A 76 -35.46 -9.37 8.38
CA GLU A 76 -36.40 -8.85 9.37
C GLU A 76 -35.86 -7.63 10.15
N GLU A 77 -34.59 -7.68 10.55
CA GLU A 77 -33.95 -6.60 11.32
C GLU A 77 -33.86 -5.28 10.56
N PHE A 78 -33.87 -5.33 9.21
CA PHE A 78 -33.79 -4.18 8.34
C PHE A 78 -35.16 -3.75 7.77
N LYS A 79 -36.21 -4.53 7.99
CA LYS A 79 -37.56 -4.16 7.57
C LYS A 79 -37.99 -2.81 8.15
N GLY A 80 -38.58 -1.95 7.31
CA GLY A 80 -38.98 -0.60 7.68
C GLY A 80 -37.84 0.41 7.86
N ARG A 81 -36.56 -0.05 7.94
CA ARG A 81 -35.38 0.82 8.02
C ARG A 81 -34.64 0.94 6.69
N LEU A 82 -34.74 -0.07 5.81
CA LEU A 82 -34.04 -0.12 4.53
C LEU A 82 -34.93 0.38 3.40
N GLN A 83 -34.40 1.27 2.59
CA GLN A 83 -35.05 1.80 1.38
C GLN A 83 -34.10 1.67 0.19
N LEU A 84 -34.67 1.40 -0.99
CA LEU A 84 -33.91 1.26 -2.23
C LEU A 84 -34.21 2.43 -3.13
N ASN A 85 -33.18 3.07 -3.66
CA ASN A 85 -33.26 4.11 -4.64
C ASN A 85 -32.47 3.68 -5.89
N ARG A 86 -32.85 4.20 -7.03
CA ARG A 86 -32.31 3.86 -8.36
C ARG A 86 -32.66 2.45 -8.84
N GLY A 87 -32.64 2.30 -10.15
CA GLY A 87 -32.87 1.04 -10.83
C GLY A 87 -31.65 0.13 -10.83
N PHE A 88 -31.93 -1.20 -10.91
CA PHE A 88 -30.92 -2.22 -11.14
C PHE A 88 -30.14 -1.94 -12.44
N PRO A 89 -28.83 -2.22 -12.56
CA PRO A 89 -27.96 -2.84 -11.55
C PRO A 89 -27.33 -1.86 -10.54
N ASN A 90 -27.47 -0.55 -10.75
CA ASN A 90 -26.83 0.47 -9.91
C ASN A 90 -27.80 0.93 -8.83
N VAL A 91 -27.75 0.29 -7.67
CA VAL A 91 -28.72 0.48 -6.59
C VAL A 91 -28.11 1.27 -5.45
N ASP A 92 -28.85 2.27 -4.94
CA ASP A 92 -28.52 2.97 -3.69
C ASP A 92 -29.39 2.37 -2.59
N ILE A 93 -28.72 1.82 -1.56
CA ILE A 93 -29.36 1.15 -0.43
C ILE A 93 -29.24 2.08 0.78
N PHE A 94 -30.36 2.65 1.19
CA PHE A 94 -30.43 3.59 2.31
C PHE A 94 -30.91 2.86 3.56
N ILE A 95 -30.14 2.93 4.65
CA ILE A 95 -30.46 2.34 5.94
C ILE A 95 -30.57 3.46 6.95
N LYS A 96 -31.76 3.63 7.56
CA LYS A 96 -32.02 4.63 8.61
C LYS A 96 -32.06 4.02 10.01
N ASN A 97 -32.03 4.87 11.03
CA ASN A 97 -32.07 4.49 12.43
C ASN A 97 -31.01 3.42 12.76
N LEU A 98 -29.76 3.79 12.48
CA LEU A 98 -28.62 2.91 12.73
C LEU A 98 -28.45 2.63 14.22
N THR A 99 -28.00 1.43 14.53
CA THR A 99 -27.70 0.97 15.88
C THR A 99 -26.28 0.38 15.90
N SER A 100 -25.69 0.21 17.10
CA SER A 100 -24.39 -0.44 17.23
C SER A 100 -24.32 -1.83 16.60
N ASN A 101 -25.47 -2.56 16.57
CA ASN A 101 -25.59 -3.85 15.90
C ASN A 101 -25.41 -3.76 14.37
N ASP A 102 -25.62 -2.59 13.78
CA ASP A 102 -25.40 -2.39 12.33
C ASP A 102 -23.92 -2.24 11.99
N THR A 103 -23.03 -2.11 12.96
CA THR A 103 -21.57 -2.08 12.74
C THR A 103 -21.09 -3.34 12.05
N GLY A 104 -20.24 -3.18 11.05
CA GLY A 104 -19.62 -4.28 10.32
C GLY A 104 -19.35 -3.97 8.84
N PRO A 105 -18.64 -4.86 8.15
CA PRO A 105 -18.42 -4.75 6.72
C PRO A 105 -19.70 -5.16 5.95
N TYR A 106 -20.03 -4.38 4.93
CA TYR A 106 -21.10 -4.63 3.99
C TYR A 106 -20.53 -4.83 2.60
N TRP A 107 -21.04 -5.87 1.90
CA TRP A 107 -20.56 -6.28 0.59
C TRP A 107 -21.67 -6.27 -0.43
N CYS A 108 -21.41 -5.69 -1.62
CA CYS A 108 -22.28 -5.77 -2.78
C CYS A 108 -21.87 -6.96 -3.64
N GLU A 109 -22.70 -8.01 -3.72
CA GLU A 109 -22.46 -9.18 -4.55
C GLU A 109 -23.53 -9.26 -5.66
N TYR A 110 -23.08 -9.35 -6.91
CA TYR A 110 -23.94 -9.55 -8.07
C TYR A 110 -23.87 -11.00 -8.52
N LYS A 111 -25.01 -11.49 -9.02
CA LYS A 111 -25.14 -12.88 -9.50
C LYS A 111 -25.80 -12.91 -10.86
N LYS A 112 -25.36 -13.84 -11.69
CA LYS A 112 -25.93 -14.14 -12.99
C LYS A 112 -26.01 -15.65 -13.17
N PHE A 113 -27.08 -16.15 -13.73
CA PHE A 113 -27.17 -17.55 -14.13
C PHE A 113 -26.54 -17.73 -15.52
N ASP A 114 -25.52 -18.54 -15.60
CA ASP A 114 -24.88 -18.91 -16.86
C ASP A 114 -25.51 -20.18 -17.40
N GLN A 115 -26.29 -20.03 -18.46
CA GLN A 115 -26.98 -21.16 -19.10
C GLN A 115 -26.02 -22.20 -19.71
N ALA A 116 -24.85 -21.75 -20.19
CA ALA A 116 -23.89 -22.65 -20.83
C ALA A 116 -23.25 -23.62 -19.84
N SER A 117 -22.92 -23.14 -18.64
CA SER A 117 -22.31 -23.97 -17.59
C SER A 117 -23.30 -24.45 -16.55
N SER A 118 -24.60 -24.05 -16.61
CA SER A 118 -25.63 -24.29 -15.59
C SER A 118 -25.22 -23.90 -14.18
N LYS A 119 -24.41 -22.82 -14.05
CA LYS A 119 -23.86 -22.33 -12.77
C LYS A 119 -24.24 -20.89 -12.51
N ILE A 120 -24.30 -20.55 -11.22
CA ILE A 120 -24.43 -19.16 -10.79
C ILE A 120 -23.02 -18.54 -10.74
N LEU A 121 -22.78 -17.56 -11.59
CA LEU A 121 -21.57 -16.74 -11.55
C LEU A 121 -21.77 -15.61 -10.55
N LYS A 122 -20.82 -15.45 -9.65
CA LYS A 122 -20.79 -14.40 -8.64
C LYS A 122 -19.73 -13.37 -8.97
N MET A 123 -20.04 -12.11 -8.76
CA MET A 123 -19.11 -11.00 -8.96
C MET A 123 -19.27 -9.97 -7.84
N LYS A 124 -18.16 -9.51 -7.28
CA LYS A 124 -18.19 -8.40 -6.33
C LYS A 124 -18.39 -7.09 -7.07
N GLY A 125 -19.37 -6.30 -6.62
CA GLY A 125 -19.58 -4.94 -7.07
C GLY A 125 -18.69 -3.96 -6.33
N THR A 126 -18.71 -2.70 -6.76
CA THR A 126 -18.13 -1.60 -6.00
C THR A 126 -19.15 -1.01 -5.03
N GLY A 127 -18.69 -0.25 -4.01
CA GLY A 127 -19.55 0.36 -3.00
C GLY A 127 -19.64 -0.43 -1.70
N SER A 128 -18.81 -1.48 -1.53
CA SER A 128 -18.66 -2.16 -0.24
C SER A 128 -18.04 -1.20 0.79
N ILE A 129 -18.58 -1.16 2.01
CA ILE A 129 -18.17 -0.26 3.08
C ILE A 129 -17.92 -1.02 4.38
N LEU A 130 -17.07 -0.45 5.24
CA LEU A 130 -17.01 -0.81 6.66
C LEU A 130 -17.79 0.27 7.43
N LEU A 131 -18.99 -0.07 7.91
CA LEU A 131 -19.80 0.80 8.74
C LEU A 131 -19.42 0.65 10.20
N VAL A 132 -19.17 1.77 10.87
CA VAL A 132 -18.93 1.83 12.33
C VAL A 132 -19.96 2.75 12.93
N VAL A 133 -20.82 2.20 13.79
CA VAL A 133 -21.87 2.96 14.50
C VAL A 133 -21.46 3.13 15.96
N THR A 134 -21.43 4.39 16.40
CA THR A 134 -21.06 4.77 17.77
C THR A 134 -22.29 5.19 18.57
N ASP A 135 -22.43 4.71 19.80
CA ASP A 135 -23.53 5.05 20.71
C ASP A 135 -23.22 6.30 21.57
N ARG A 136 -22.27 7.15 21.16
CA ARG A 136 -21.92 8.33 21.94
C ARG A 136 -22.97 9.43 21.72
N PRO A 137 -23.56 9.98 22.79
CA PRO A 137 -24.26 11.27 22.68
C PRO A 137 -23.22 12.30 22.21
N GLN A 138 -23.59 13.08 21.22
CA GLN A 138 -22.75 14.16 20.68
C GLN A 138 -22.29 15.10 21.79
N GLN A 139 -21.17 14.80 22.42
CA GLN A 139 -20.34 15.84 22.96
C GLN A 139 -19.50 16.36 21.82
N PHE A 140 -19.74 17.62 21.48
CA PHE A 140 -18.85 18.41 20.63
C PHE A 140 -17.41 18.18 21.09
N ILE A 141 -16.75 17.24 20.47
CA ILE A 141 -15.29 17.18 20.51
C ILE A 141 -14.87 18.13 19.41
N THR A 142 -14.64 19.39 19.83
CA THR A 142 -13.75 20.30 19.13
C THR A 142 -12.57 19.50 18.63
N ASP A 143 -12.30 19.60 17.34
CA ASP A 143 -11.18 19.01 16.61
C ASP A 143 -9.95 18.80 17.47
N SER A 144 -9.86 17.65 18.09
CA SER A 144 -8.56 17.04 18.37
C SER A 144 -8.31 16.17 17.16
N ALA A 145 -7.70 16.80 16.15
CA ALA A 145 -7.12 16.09 15.05
C ALA A 145 -6.37 14.88 15.59
N CYS A 146 -6.90 13.70 15.37
CA CYS A 146 -6.06 12.52 15.32
C CYS A 146 -5.11 12.79 14.17
N ASP A 147 -3.93 13.31 14.50
CA ASP A 147 -2.84 13.38 13.55
C ASP A 147 -2.72 12.01 12.90
N PRO A 148 -2.83 11.92 11.59
CA PRO A 148 -2.69 10.65 10.92
C PRO A 148 -1.28 10.15 11.19
N LEU A 149 -1.17 9.13 12.03
CA LEU A 149 0.08 8.43 12.38
C LEU A 149 0.82 7.97 11.12
N GLU A 150 0.12 7.93 10.01
CA GLU A 150 0.64 7.58 8.67
C GLU A 150 1.65 8.58 8.13
N ASN A 151 1.47 9.89 8.37
CA ASN A 151 2.42 10.91 7.89
C ASN A 151 3.75 10.83 8.63
N ASN A 152 3.75 10.46 9.91
CA ASN A 152 4.99 10.32 10.67
C ASN A 152 5.79 9.09 10.22
N LEU A 153 5.14 8.01 9.83
CA LEU A 153 5.84 6.80 9.38
C LEU A 153 6.51 7.03 8.02
N VAL A 154 5.85 7.73 7.09
CA VAL A 154 6.43 8.14 5.81
C VAL A 154 7.59 9.10 6.04
N LEU A 155 7.43 10.10 6.91
CA LEU A 155 8.47 11.07 7.23
C LEU A 155 9.69 10.40 7.85
N VAL A 156 9.52 9.48 8.80
CA VAL A 156 10.59 8.68 9.40
C VAL A 156 11.30 7.85 8.33
N PHE A 157 10.56 7.22 7.42
CA PHE A 157 11.13 6.43 6.33
C PHE A 157 11.97 7.30 5.38
N VAL A 158 11.49 8.49 5.02
CA VAL A 158 12.22 9.45 4.17
C VAL A 158 13.49 9.92 4.85
N VAL A 159 13.46 10.22 6.15
CA VAL A 159 14.64 10.63 6.92
C VAL A 159 15.70 9.52 6.97
N ILE A 160 15.29 8.27 7.22
CA ILE A 160 16.20 7.12 7.22
C ILE A 160 16.84 6.92 5.84
N CYS A 161 16.06 6.99 4.77
CA CYS A 161 16.57 6.88 3.39
C CYS A 161 17.58 8.02 3.06
N ALA A 162 17.27 9.25 3.45
CA ALA A 162 18.16 10.40 3.25
C ALA A 162 19.47 10.22 4.03
N ALA A 163 19.43 9.78 5.29
CA ALA A 163 20.60 9.50 6.10
C ALA A 163 21.50 8.40 5.50
N MET A 164 20.90 7.34 4.99
CA MET A 164 21.62 6.26 4.30
C MET A 164 22.31 6.75 3.02
N LEU A 165 21.64 7.58 2.22
CA LEU A 165 22.22 8.17 1.01
C LEU A 165 23.40 9.08 1.33
N LEU A 166 23.28 9.95 2.34
CA LEU A 166 24.36 10.81 2.80
C LEU A 166 25.56 9.98 3.31
N GLY A 167 25.32 8.90 4.05
CA GLY A 167 26.35 7.98 4.50
C GLY A 167 27.13 7.34 3.34
N ILE A 168 26.43 6.90 2.30
CA ILE A 168 27.04 6.33 1.09
C ILE A 168 27.91 7.37 0.38
N ILE A 169 27.40 8.60 0.20
CA ILE A 169 28.14 9.70 -0.44
C ILE A 169 29.42 10.01 0.34
N MET A 170 29.34 10.13 1.67
CA MET A 170 30.52 10.37 2.53
C MET A 170 31.55 9.24 2.41
N CYS A 171 31.12 7.98 2.38
CA CYS A 171 32.02 6.85 2.15
C CYS A 171 32.73 6.93 0.78
N PHE A 172 32.03 7.34 -0.26
CA PHE A 172 32.64 7.56 -1.58
C PHE A 172 33.69 8.68 -1.54
N PHE A 173 33.39 9.81 -0.92
CA PHE A 173 34.36 10.91 -0.78
C PHE A 173 35.64 10.49 -0.01
N ILE A 174 35.49 9.79 1.12
CA ILE A 174 36.61 9.25 1.88
C ILE A 174 37.44 8.29 1.02
N ARG A 175 36.82 7.42 0.26
CA ARG A 175 37.51 6.50 -0.67
C ARG A 175 38.32 7.28 -1.72
N ILE A 176 37.71 8.31 -2.33
CA ILE A 176 38.41 9.17 -3.32
C ILE A 176 39.61 9.88 -2.71
N ILE A 177 39.45 10.42 -1.50
CA ILE A 177 40.58 11.12 -0.78
C ILE A 177 41.70 10.14 -0.48
N ILE A 178 41.38 8.93 0.02
CA ILE A 178 42.41 7.89 0.30
C ILE A 178 43.13 7.46 -0.99
N LEU A 179 42.42 7.32 -2.09
CA LEU A 179 43.02 6.97 -3.39
C LEU A 179 43.93 8.08 -3.88
N LYS A 180 43.51 9.36 -3.81
CA LYS A 180 44.35 10.51 -4.20
C LYS A 180 45.60 10.64 -3.31
N THR A 181 45.48 10.45 -2.01
CA THR A 181 46.64 10.51 -1.10
C THR A 181 47.63 9.36 -1.33
N LYS A 182 47.18 8.16 -1.65
CA LYS A 182 48.05 7.05 -2.06
C LYS A 182 48.81 7.37 -3.35
N THR A 183 48.11 7.94 -4.35
CA THR A 183 48.74 8.29 -5.66
C THR A 183 49.83 9.39 -5.48
N LEU A 184 49.61 10.37 -4.58
CA LEU A 184 50.59 11.40 -4.26
C LEU A 184 51.80 10.83 -3.52
N ARG A 185 51.62 9.88 -2.60
CA ARG A 185 52.72 9.21 -1.88
C ARG A 185 53.59 8.37 -2.84
N THR A 186 53.04 7.79 -3.89
CA THR A 186 53.80 6.99 -4.85
C THR A 186 54.65 7.87 -5.76
N LYS A 187 54.29 9.14 -6.02
CA LYS A 187 55.09 10.11 -6.82
C LYS A 187 56.26 10.71 -6.07
N ASN A 188 56.26 10.69 -4.73
CA ASN A 188 57.34 11.29 -3.89
C ASN A 188 58.35 10.26 -3.36
N LYS A 189 58.42 9.05 -3.96
CA LYS A 189 59.52 8.15 -3.63
C LYS A 189 60.81 8.66 -4.26
N PRO A 190 61.84 9.08 -3.48
CA PRO A 190 63.09 9.57 -4.05
C PRO A 190 63.72 8.44 -4.87
N ARG A 191 64.11 8.76 -6.10
CA ARG A 191 64.83 7.87 -7.00
C ARG A 191 66.19 7.57 -6.34
N LYS A 192 66.41 6.35 -5.87
CA LYS A 192 67.71 5.89 -5.44
C LYS A 192 68.64 5.95 -6.64
N VAL A 193 69.63 6.85 -6.60
CA VAL A 193 70.70 6.90 -7.54
C VAL A 193 71.57 5.65 -7.32
N PRO A 194 71.89 4.87 -8.34
CA PRO A 194 72.84 3.77 -8.19
C PRO A 194 74.24 4.39 -8.04
N THR A 195 74.81 4.21 -6.89
CA THR A 195 76.25 4.53 -6.66
C THR A 195 77.05 3.47 -7.38
N ASN A 196 77.75 3.87 -8.45
CA ASN A 196 78.72 3.03 -9.14
C ASN A 196 79.94 2.86 -8.21
N ASP A 197 80.04 1.76 -7.55
CA ASP A 197 81.29 1.28 -6.93
C ASP A 197 82.15 0.57 -8.00
N VAL A 198 82.81 1.40 -8.82
CA VAL A 198 83.84 0.95 -9.74
C VAL A 198 85.05 1.88 -9.59
N TYR A 199 85.68 1.89 -8.48
CA TYR A 199 87.04 2.43 -8.29
C TYR A 199 87.67 1.87 -7.00
N GLU A 200 87.99 0.60 -6.97
CA GLU A 200 88.98 0.09 -6.01
C GLU A 200 89.40 -1.34 -6.41
N ASP A 201 90.12 -1.41 -7.56
CA ASP A 201 90.94 -2.59 -7.82
C ASP A 201 92.07 -2.29 -8.80
N MET A 202 92.84 -1.25 -8.51
CA MET A 202 94.14 -1.02 -9.16
C MET A 202 95.17 -0.48 -8.18
N ARG A 203 95.48 -1.27 -7.16
CA ARG A 203 96.70 -1.05 -6.38
C ARG A 203 97.23 -2.32 -5.78
N GLY A 204 97.95 -3.06 -6.57
CA GLY A 204 98.64 -4.23 -5.99
C GLY A 204 99.36 -5.13 -6.94
N THR A 205 100.12 -4.55 -7.85
CA THR A 205 101.13 -5.34 -8.50
C THR A 205 102.35 -4.51 -8.90
N ILE A 206 103.17 -4.12 -7.93
CA ILE A 206 104.60 -3.86 -8.15
C ILE A 206 105.38 -4.30 -6.86
N ARG A 207 106.06 -5.44 -6.96
CA ARG A 207 107.36 -5.81 -6.50
C ARG A 207 107.49 -7.32 -6.37
N ARG A 208 108.24 -7.74 -7.15
CA ARG A 208 109.33 -8.64 -7.37
C ARG A 208 108.94 -10.01 -7.78
#